data_9dc946df32dfe7777c2233e4d0112453
#
_entry.id   9dc946df32dfe7777c2233e4d0112453
#
_cell.length_a   1.000
_cell.length_b   1.000
_cell.length_c   1.000
_cell.angle_alpha   90.00
_cell.angle_beta   90.00
_cell.angle_gamma   90.00
#
_symmetry.space_group_name_H-M   'P 1'
#
loop_
_entity.id
_entity.type
_entity.pdbx_description
1 polymer ?
#
loop_
_entity_poly.entity_id
_entity_poly.type
_entity_poly.pdbx_seq_one_letter_code
_entity_poly.pdbx_strand_id
1 'polypeptide(L)'
;ESRKGTAAQSGMFRQLTGGLESVIAAIVEAMPSNVHLHTGALVSDIRYIDGVYAIDVVKSCNDSCGCQSTADHVIITTPPATYTQWFKDDAGFDFLRSMEQSSCAIAIMAFDKSTFDGDLKGSGLLITRNTDTPLTACTILNQKWPQTTPDDKVILRVFIGKPGNDVVERLSEEELSELAVKEIQHVMNFSAKPEWVRINRLIHCMPQYNVGHRAGIKA
;
A
#
# COMPACT_ATOMS: atom_id res chain seq x y z
N GLU A 1 -2.19 16.27 32.51
CA GLU A 1 -0.78 16.72 32.59
C GLU A 1 -0.10 16.37 31.25
N SER A 2 0.15 17.40 30.44
CA SER A 2 0.86 17.24 29.18
C SER A 2 2.33 16.95 29.48
N ARG A 3 2.82 15.80 29.07
CA ARG A 3 4.26 15.51 29.03
C ARG A 3 4.95 16.48 28.05
N LYS A 4 5.48 17.58 28.57
CA LYS A 4 6.50 18.37 27.90
C LYS A 4 7.80 17.56 27.93
N GLY A 5 7.97 16.66 26.98
CA GLY A 5 9.24 15.93 26.76
C GLY A 5 10.11 16.72 25.80
N THR A 6 11.33 16.95 26.20
CA THR A 6 12.44 17.52 25.44
C THR A 6 12.89 16.58 24.29
N ALA A 7 11.98 16.20 23.41
CA ALA A 7 12.24 15.34 22.26
C ALA A 7 12.29 16.14 20.94
N ALA A 8 12.80 17.36 20.98
CA ALA A 8 12.73 18.28 19.84
C ALA A 8 13.91 18.18 18.85
N GLN A 9 14.80 17.18 18.94
CA GLN A 9 15.94 17.11 18.02
C GLN A 9 16.06 15.85 17.15
N SER A 10 15.22 14.84 17.35
CA SER A 10 15.05 13.77 16.34
C SER A 10 13.56 13.54 16.17
N GLY A 11 12.99 13.96 15.04
CA GLY A 11 11.57 13.78 14.78
C GLY A 11 11.11 12.34 15.03
N MET A 12 9.89 12.17 15.52
CA MET A 12 9.25 10.86 15.76
C MET A 12 9.23 10.01 14.49
N PHE A 13 9.16 10.65 13.33
CA PHE A 13 9.12 10.01 12.03
C PHE A 13 10.46 10.18 11.32
N ARG A 14 10.95 9.12 10.72
CA ARG A 14 12.17 9.12 9.92
C ARG A 14 11.85 8.68 8.49
N GLN A 15 12.58 9.26 7.54
CA GLN A 15 12.53 8.91 6.14
C GLN A 15 13.95 8.99 5.56
N LEU A 16 14.21 8.19 4.54
CA LEU A 16 15.47 8.26 3.82
C LEU A 16 15.50 9.48 2.90
N THR A 17 16.63 10.13 2.77
CA THR A 17 16.78 11.33 1.94
C THR A 17 16.40 11.08 0.47
N GLY A 18 16.69 9.88 -0.06
CA GLY A 18 16.31 9.47 -1.42
C GLY A 18 14.90 8.84 -1.53
N GLY A 19 14.09 8.86 -0.45
CA GLY A 19 12.81 8.14 -0.41
C GLY A 19 12.98 6.62 -0.21
N LEU A 20 11.86 5.89 -0.13
CA LEU A 20 11.90 4.44 0.11
C LEU A 20 12.48 3.64 -1.05
N GLU A 21 12.38 4.14 -2.27
CA GLU A 21 12.95 3.50 -3.46
C GLU A 21 14.49 3.37 -3.35
N SER A 22 15.15 4.31 -2.70
CA SER A 22 16.60 4.26 -2.47
C SER A 22 17.05 3.04 -1.65
N VAL A 23 16.17 2.50 -0.77
CA VAL A 23 16.45 1.25 -0.04
C VAL A 23 16.50 0.07 -1.01
N ILE A 24 15.51 0.00 -1.91
CA ILE A 24 15.44 -1.08 -2.89
C ILE A 24 16.66 -1.04 -3.80
N ALA A 25 17.02 0.15 -4.30
CA ALA A 25 18.20 0.34 -5.13
C ALA A 25 19.50 -0.09 -4.40
N ALA A 26 19.66 0.32 -3.13
CA ALA A 26 20.82 -0.07 -2.33
C ALA A 26 20.89 -1.57 -2.04
N ILE A 27 19.74 -2.23 -1.81
CA ILE A 27 19.69 -3.69 -1.65
C ILE A 27 20.11 -4.39 -2.94
N VAL A 28 19.60 -3.94 -4.10
CA VAL A 28 19.96 -4.49 -5.39
C VAL A 28 21.45 -4.32 -5.67
N GLU A 29 22.01 -3.15 -5.40
CA GLU A 29 23.44 -2.87 -5.56
C GLU A 29 24.32 -3.73 -4.64
N ALA A 30 23.85 -4.01 -3.42
CA ALA A 30 24.58 -4.82 -2.43
C ALA A 30 24.37 -6.33 -2.61
N MET A 31 23.63 -6.79 -3.59
CA MET A 31 23.40 -8.22 -3.81
C MET A 31 24.71 -8.94 -4.15
N PRO A 32 25.02 -10.06 -3.46
CA PRO A 32 26.19 -10.85 -3.81
C PRO A 32 25.99 -11.55 -5.17
N SER A 33 27.10 -11.94 -5.79
CA SER A 33 27.13 -12.49 -7.17
C SER A 33 26.34 -13.81 -7.37
N ASN A 34 26.05 -14.50 -6.28
CA ASN A 34 25.22 -15.73 -6.29
C ASN A 34 23.71 -15.45 -6.19
N VAL A 35 23.29 -14.18 -6.13
CA VAL A 35 21.87 -13.77 -6.16
C VAL A 35 21.52 -13.28 -7.55
N HIS A 36 20.48 -13.85 -8.14
CA HIS A 36 19.99 -13.47 -9.46
C HIS A 36 18.62 -12.80 -9.32
N LEU A 37 18.53 -11.54 -9.72
CA LEU A 37 17.29 -10.77 -9.74
C LEU A 37 16.66 -10.83 -11.13
N HIS A 38 15.43 -11.33 -11.23
CA HIS A 38 14.63 -11.33 -12.44
C HIS A 38 13.44 -10.37 -12.29
N THR A 39 13.46 -9.26 -13.00
CA THR A 39 12.36 -8.30 -13.08
C THR A 39 11.55 -8.51 -14.35
N GLY A 40 10.27 -8.07 -14.37
CA GLY A 40 9.39 -8.29 -15.53
C GLY A 40 9.05 -9.78 -15.77
N ALA A 41 9.29 -10.63 -14.79
CA ALA A 41 9.00 -12.04 -14.81
C ALA A 41 7.74 -12.34 -14.00
N LEU A 42 6.72 -12.91 -14.63
CA LEU A 42 5.49 -13.33 -13.98
C LEU A 42 5.57 -14.82 -13.66
N VAL A 43 5.53 -15.18 -12.38
CA VAL A 43 5.34 -16.58 -11.98
C VAL A 43 3.88 -16.95 -12.23
N SER A 44 3.66 -17.93 -13.09
CA SER A 44 2.31 -18.40 -13.45
C SER A 44 1.88 -19.62 -12.68
N ASP A 45 2.82 -20.45 -12.22
CA ASP A 45 2.52 -21.67 -11.45
C ASP A 45 3.72 -22.10 -10.61
N ILE A 46 3.44 -22.75 -9.46
CA ILE A 46 4.45 -23.41 -8.63
C ILE A 46 3.90 -24.77 -8.23
N ARG A 47 4.68 -25.83 -8.47
CA ARG A 47 4.33 -27.22 -8.16
C ARG A 47 5.47 -27.90 -7.40
N TYR A 48 5.15 -28.73 -6.44
CA TYR A 48 6.12 -29.58 -5.77
C TYR A 48 6.15 -30.97 -6.43
N ILE A 49 7.25 -31.33 -7.04
CA ILE A 49 7.39 -32.56 -7.84
C ILE A 49 8.74 -33.20 -7.50
N ASP A 50 8.75 -34.47 -7.13
CA ASP A 50 9.96 -35.27 -6.88
C ASP A 50 10.97 -34.62 -5.90
N GLY A 51 10.46 -33.91 -4.89
CA GLY A 51 11.30 -33.32 -3.84
C GLY A 51 11.80 -31.90 -4.13
N VAL A 52 11.44 -31.31 -5.27
CA VAL A 52 11.81 -29.94 -5.67
C VAL A 52 10.58 -29.13 -6.10
N TYR A 53 10.69 -27.80 -6.01
CA TYR A 53 9.68 -26.91 -6.54
C TYR A 53 9.96 -26.62 -8.03
N ALA A 54 9.02 -26.92 -8.89
CA ALA A 54 9.00 -26.50 -10.30
C ALA A 54 8.24 -25.17 -10.38
N ILE A 55 8.88 -24.14 -10.94
CA ILE A 55 8.38 -22.76 -11.01
C ILE A 55 8.24 -22.40 -12.48
N ASP A 56 7.02 -22.16 -12.92
CA ASP A 56 6.73 -21.73 -14.30
C ASP A 56 6.72 -20.20 -14.36
N VAL A 57 7.54 -19.64 -15.22
CA VAL A 57 7.70 -18.20 -15.39
C VAL A 57 7.32 -17.79 -16.80
N VAL A 58 6.39 -16.84 -16.92
CA VAL A 58 6.07 -16.16 -18.18
C VAL A 58 6.91 -14.90 -18.26
N LYS A 59 7.85 -14.83 -19.18
CA LYS A 59 8.53 -13.57 -19.48
C LYS A 59 7.57 -12.65 -20.25
N SER A 60 7.67 -11.36 -19.99
CA SER A 60 6.90 -10.26 -20.58
C SER A 60 6.35 -10.57 -21.99
N CYS A 61 5.16 -10.05 -22.27
CA CYS A 61 4.26 -10.30 -23.41
C CYS A 61 4.85 -10.36 -24.84
N ASN A 62 6.17 -10.29 -25.02
CA ASN A 62 6.83 -10.42 -26.32
C ASN A 62 7.66 -11.71 -26.48
N ASP A 63 7.90 -12.47 -25.42
CA ASP A 63 8.60 -13.75 -25.49
C ASP A 63 7.64 -14.90 -25.13
N SER A 64 7.14 -15.58 -26.13
CA SER A 64 6.27 -16.76 -26.01
C SER A 64 6.98 -18.02 -25.44
N CYS A 65 8.18 -17.87 -24.90
CA CYS A 65 8.90 -18.96 -24.28
C CYS A 65 8.79 -18.89 -22.76
N GLY A 66 7.87 -19.66 -22.19
CA GLY A 66 7.83 -19.95 -20.77
C GLY A 66 9.16 -20.59 -20.34
N CYS A 67 9.77 -20.06 -19.28
CA CYS A 67 10.94 -20.70 -18.67
C CYS A 67 10.47 -21.44 -17.43
N GLN A 68 10.88 -22.69 -17.27
CA GLN A 68 10.73 -23.44 -16.03
C GLN A 68 12.04 -23.39 -15.26
N SER A 69 11.94 -23.09 -13.96
CA SER A 69 13.05 -23.14 -13.02
C SER A 69 12.74 -24.14 -11.91
N THR A 70 13.76 -24.66 -11.25
CA THR A 70 13.58 -25.51 -10.07
C THR A 70 14.27 -24.91 -8.85
N ALA A 71 13.74 -25.18 -7.66
CA ALA A 71 14.30 -24.73 -6.39
C ALA A 71 14.04 -25.75 -5.29
N ASP A 72 14.99 -25.88 -4.36
CA ASP A 72 14.81 -26.70 -3.14
C ASP A 72 13.84 -26.04 -2.15
N HIS A 73 13.81 -24.71 -2.13
CA HIS A 73 12.96 -23.91 -1.25
C HIS A 73 12.39 -22.70 -1.98
N VAL A 74 11.17 -22.32 -1.64
CA VAL A 74 10.50 -21.14 -2.20
C VAL A 74 9.96 -20.27 -1.06
N ILE A 75 10.21 -18.96 -1.13
CA ILE A 75 9.61 -17.96 -0.23
C ILE A 75 8.68 -17.09 -1.07
N ILE A 76 7.38 -17.14 -0.75
CA ILE A 76 6.35 -16.39 -1.46
C ILE A 76 5.97 -15.15 -0.65
N THR A 77 6.14 -13.97 -1.22
CA THR A 77 5.84 -12.68 -0.58
C THR A 77 4.73 -11.90 -1.29
N THR A 78 4.07 -12.53 -2.27
CA THR A 78 2.92 -11.95 -2.99
C THR A 78 1.65 -12.03 -2.12
N PRO A 79 0.58 -11.28 -2.45
CA PRO A 79 -0.71 -11.40 -1.76
C PRO A 79 -1.28 -12.83 -1.80
N PRO A 80 -2.03 -13.28 -0.76
CA PRO A 80 -2.61 -14.62 -0.70
C PRO A 80 -3.39 -15.03 -1.94
N ALA A 81 -4.20 -14.13 -2.50
CA ALA A 81 -4.98 -14.39 -3.70
C ALA A 81 -4.13 -14.84 -4.91
N THR A 82 -2.85 -14.48 -4.96
CA THR A 82 -1.95 -14.87 -6.05
C THR A 82 -1.51 -16.32 -5.90
N TYR A 83 -0.95 -16.69 -4.76
CA TYR A 83 -0.35 -18.04 -4.60
C TYR A 83 -1.34 -19.13 -4.23
N THR A 84 -2.48 -18.79 -3.62
CA THR A 84 -3.51 -19.81 -3.31
C THR A 84 -4.10 -20.45 -4.57
N GLN A 85 -3.98 -19.80 -5.71
CA GLN A 85 -4.38 -20.38 -7.01
C GLN A 85 -3.45 -21.51 -7.47
N TRP A 86 -2.16 -21.42 -7.13
CA TRP A 86 -1.19 -22.47 -7.48
C TRP A 86 -1.37 -23.73 -6.63
N PHE A 87 -1.82 -23.57 -5.39
CA PHE A 87 -2.03 -24.64 -4.42
C PHE A 87 -3.52 -24.91 -4.17
N LYS A 88 -4.35 -24.79 -5.21
CA LYS A 88 -5.83 -24.89 -5.11
C LYS A 88 -6.33 -26.21 -4.53
N ASP A 89 -5.60 -27.31 -4.75
CA ASP A 89 -5.95 -28.65 -4.33
C ASP A 89 -5.30 -29.05 -2.97
N ASP A 90 -4.51 -28.16 -2.37
CA ASP A 90 -3.87 -28.36 -1.09
C ASP A 90 -4.71 -27.72 0.03
N ALA A 91 -5.24 -28.58 0.93
CA ALA A 91 -6.07 -28.16 2.05
C ALA A 91 -5.31 -27.28 3.07
N GLY A 92 -3.99 -27.33 3.13
CA GLY A 92 -3.17 -26.43 3.95
C GLY A 92 -3.34 -24.95 3.60
N PHE A 93 -3.85 -24.65 2.42
CA PHE A 93 -4.12 -23.26 1.97
C PHE A 93 -5.58 -22.83 2.13
N ASP A 94 -6.49 -23.70 2.63
CA ASP A 94 -7.92 -23.38 2.74
C ASP A 94 -8.19 -22.14 3.57
N PHE A 95 -7.50 -22.00 4.70
CA PHE A 95 -7.63 -20.83 5.55
C PHE A 95 -7.23 -19.55 4.81
N LEU A 96 -6.12 -19.56 4.08
CA LEU A 96 -5.65 -18.41 3.32
C LEU A 96 -6.59 -18.05 2.16
N ARG A 97 -7.20 -19.06 1.53
CA ARG A 97 -8.24 -18.85 0.49
C ARG A 97 -9.50 -18.20 1.04
N SER A 98 -9.88 -18.56 2.26
CA SER A 98 -11.06 -18.03 2.94
C SER A 98 -10.85 -16.64 3.58
N MET A 99 -9.62 -16.14 3.60
CA MET A 99 -9.28 -14.89 4.25
C MET A 99 -9.90 -13.70 3.50
N GLU A 100 -10.76 -12.96 4.19
CA GLU A 100 -11.32 -11.72 3.66
C GLU A 100 -10.22 -10.69 3.41
N GLN A 101 -10.34 -9.94 2.33
CA GLN A 101 -9.44 -8.87 1.97
C GLN A 101 -10.23 -7.60 1.69
N SER A 102 -9.79 -6.49 2.24
CA SER A 102 -10.35 -5.19 1.93
C SER A 102 -9.48 -4.43 0.94
N SER A 103 -10.11 -3.50 0.24
CA SER A 103 -9.46 -2.59 -0.68
C SER A 103 -9.25 -1.24 -0.02
N CYS A 104 -8.20 -0.54 -0.43
CA CYS A 104 -8.01 0.85 -0.08
C CYS A 104 -7.53 1.66 -1.27
N ALA A 105 -7.77 2.96 -1.24
CA ALA A 105 -7.17 3.89 -2.18
C ALA A 105 -6.42 4.99 -1.40
N ILE A 106 -5.35 5.46 -2.01
CA ILE A 106 -4.56 6.58 -1.49
C ILE A 106 -4.68 7.71 -2.49
N ALA A 107 -5.29 8.82 -2.05
CA ALA A 107 -5.33 10.06 -2.81
C ALA A 107 -4.19 10.98 -2.33
N ILE A 108 -3.32 11.37 -3.24
CA ILE A 108 -2.30 12.39 -3.00
C ILE A 108 -2.78 13.65 -3.70
N MET A 109 -2.85 14.76 -2.97
CA MET A 109 -3.38 16.04 -3.44
C MET A 109 -2.35 17.14 -3.20
N ALA A 110 -2.12 17.97 -4.20
CA ALA A 110 -1.29 19.16 -4.07
C ALA A 110 -2.15 20.42 -4.17
N PHE A 111 -1.89 21.34 -3.28
CA PHE A 111 -2.53 22.65 -3.22
C PHE A 111 -1.47 23.73 -3.28
N ASP A 112 -1.78 24.88 -3.86
CA ASP A 112 -0.97 26.06 -3.73
C ASP A 112 -1.02 26.56 -2.28
N LYS A 113 0.14 26.71 -1.65
CA LYS A 113 0.25 27.09 -0.25
C LYS A 113 -0.30 28.50 0.01
N SER A 114 -0.23 29.41 -0.97
CA SER A 114 -0.70 30.78 -0.84
C SER A 114 -2.23 30.88 -0.78
N THR A 115 -2.94 29.89 -1.33
CA THR A 115 -4.40 29.83 -1.37
C THR A 115 -5.00 28.79 -0.45
N PHE A 116 -4.17 28.00 0.25
CA PHE A 116 -4.64 26.97 1.14
C PHE A 116 -5.12 27.59 2.46
N ASP A 117 -6.39 27.41 2.75
CA ASP A 117 -7.10 28.01 3.90
C ASP A 117 -7.34 27.02 5.05
N GLY A 118 -6.80 25.82 4.98
CA GLY A 118 -6.95 24.78 6.02
C GLY A 118 -5.92 24.87 7.15
N ASP A 119 -6.23 24.24 8.28
CA ASP A 119 -5.32 24.14 9.42
C ASP A 119 -4.28 23.03 9.16
N LEU A 120 -3.00 23.39 9.22
CA LEU A 120 -1.86 22.49 9.04
C LEU A 120 -1.21 22.05 10.36
N LYS A 121 -1.93 22.14 11.47
CA LYS A 121 -1.41 21.67 12.78
C LYS A 121 -1.32 20.15 12.83
N GLY A 122 -0.20 19.65 13.36
CA GLY A 122 0.03 18.21 13.50
C GLY A 122 0.46 17.53 12.20
N SER A 123 0.84 16.27 12.28
CA SER A 123 1.36 15.48 11.12
C SER A 123 0.24 14.80 10.32
N GLY A 124 -1.01 14.89 10.78
CA GLY A 124 -2.17 14.26 10.16
C GLY A 124 -3.27 13.96 11.18
N LEU A 125 -4.32 13.31 10.70
CA LEU A 125 -5.49 12.94 11.50
C LEU A 125 -5.92 11.50 11.16
N LEU A 126 -6.52 10.84 12.13
CA LEU A 126 -7.23 9.59 11.99
C LEU A 126 -8.73 9.86 12.10
N ILE A 127 -9.50 9.22 11.26
CA ILE A 127 -10.96 9.35 11.22
C ILE A 127 -11.56 8.11 11.85
N THR A 128 -12.46 8.32 12.80
CA THR A 128 -13.10 7.22 13.53
C THR A 128 -14.03 6.41 12.60
N ARG A 129 -14.19 5.10 12.90
CA ARG A 129 -15.02 4.22 12.07
C ARG A 129 -16.51 4.61 12.05
N ASN A 130 -16.98 5.29 13.08
CA ASN A 130 -18.39 5.65 13.28
C ASN A 130 -18.81 6.92 12.51
N THR A 131 -18.00 7.38 11.58
CA THR A 131 -18.32 8.54 10.73
C THR A 131 -18.82 8.07 9.37
N ASP A 132 -19.68 8.86 8.74
CA ASP A 132 -20.25 8.52 7.42
C ASP A 132 -19.27 8.68 6.25
N THR A 133 -18.12 9.37 6.46
CA THR A 133 -17.10 9.50 5.43
C THR A 133 -16.38 8.18 5.15
N PRO A 134 -16.07 7.85 3.90
CA PRO A 134 -15.24 6.69 3.56
C PRO A 134 -13.75 6.87 3.85
N LEU A 135 -13.34 8.06 4.28
CA LEU A 135 -11.95 8.35 4.65
C LEU A 135 -11.60 7.69 5.99
N THR A 136 -10.34 7.24 6.11
CA THR A 136 -9.82 6.63 7.34
C THR A 136 -8.70 7.43 7.98
N ALA A 137 -7.93 8.15 7.18
CA ALA A 137 -6.82 8.97 7.67
C ALA A 137 -6.44 10.05 6.65
N CYS A 138 -5.78 11.09 7.14
CA CYS A 138 -5.05 12.04 6.31
C CYS A 138 -3.67 12.30 6.91
N THR A 139 -2.64 12.34 6.08
CA THR A 139 -1.30 12.78 6.46
C THR A 139 -1.02 14.13 5.81
N ILE A 140 -0.58 15.10 6.61
CA ILE A 140 -0.07 16.40 6.15
C ILE A 140 1.43 16.22 5.92
N LEU A 141 1.85 16.05 4.65
CA LEU A 141 3.24 15.68 4.33
C LEU A 141 4.21 16.79 4.70
N ASN A 142 3.83 18.05 4.53
CA ASN A 142 4.64 19.22 4.92
C ASN A 142 5.02 19.21 6.41
N GLN A 143 4.17 18.68 7.27
CA GLN A 143 4.42 18.60 8.70
C GLN A 143 5.14 17.31 9.11
N LYS A 144 4.88 16.23 8.37
CA LYS A 144 5.46 14.93 8.69
C LYS A 144 6.86 14.76 8.11
N TRP A 145 7.07 15.21 6.88
CA TRP A 145 8.32 15.11 6.12
C TRP A 145 8.53 16.37 5.25
N PRO A 146 8.83 17.52 5.85
CA PRO A 146 8.93 18.79 5.15
C PRO A 146 9.94 18.76 3.97
N GLN A 147 11.01 17.96 4.11
CA GLN A 147 12.03 17.83 3.08
C GLN A 147 11.55 17.13 1.79
N THR A 148 10.34 16.54 1.79
CA THR A 148 9.79 15.81 0.63
C THR A 148 8.70 16.57 -0.08
N THR A 149 8.42 17.81 0.35
CA THR A 149 7.37 18.65 -0.23
C THR A 149 7.98 19.96 -0.72
N PRO A 150 7.55 20.47 -1.89
CA PRO A 150 7.94 21.81 -2.35
C PRO A 150 7.51 22.88 -1.34
N ASP A 151 8.30 23.94 -1.23
CA ASP A 151 8.05 25.00 -0.23
C ASP A 151 6.77 25.80 -0.51
N ASP A 152 6.36 25.87 -1.77
CA ASP A 152 5.17 26.59 -2.25
C ASP A 152 3.90 25.71 -2.30
N LYS A 153 3.98 24.44 -1.87
CA LYS A 153 2.85 23.50 -1.94
C LYS A 153 2.45 23.00 -0.56
N VAL A 154 1.18 22.65 -0.43
CA VAL A 154 0.63 21.80 0.62
C VAL A 154 0.29 20.46 0.02
N ILE A 155 0.84 19.38 0.57
CA ILE A 155 0.58 18.02 0.10
C ILE A 155 -0.17 17.24 1.16
N LEU A 156 -1.37 16.80 0.82
CA LEU A 156 -2.18 15.89 1.64
C LEU A 156 -2.15 14.49 1.06
N ARG A 157 -2.01 13.49 1.91
CA ARG A 157 -2.16 12.07 1.58
C ARG A 157 -3.34 11.51 2.34
N VAL A 158 -4.43 11.24 1.61
CA VAL A 158 -5.72 10.82 2.15
C VAL A 158 -5.92 9.33 1.90
N PHE A 159 -6.38 8.60 2.89
CA PHE A 159 -6.67 7.16 2.80
C PHE A 159 -8.18 6.95 2.73
N ILE A 160 -8.61 6.21 1.72
CA ILE A 160 -10.01 5.90 1.40
C ILE A 160 -10.21 4.40 1.52
N GLY A 161 -11.33 3.98 2.07
CA GLY A 161 -11.74 2.58 2.20
C GLY A 161 -11.82 2.14 3.64
N LYS A 162 -12.98 1.61 3.99
CA LYS A 162 -13.28 1.00 5.30
C LYS A 162 -13.69 -0.45 5.04
N PRO A 163 -13.41 -1.39 5.95
CA PRO A 163 -13.94 -2.75 5.83
C PRO A 163 -15.46 -2.73 5.63
N GLY A 164 -15.95 -3.48 4.64
CA GLY A 164 -17.37 -3.52 4.28
C GLY A 164 -17.87 -2.36 3.41
N ASN A 165 -16.97 -1.47 2.94
CA ASN A 165 -17.30 -0.39 2.02
C ASN A 165 -16.61 -0.61 0.66
N ASP A 166 -17.37 -0.67 -0.41
CA ASP A 166 -16.94 -1.01 -1.77
C ASP A 166 -16.57 0.20 -2.65
N VAL A 167 -16.51 1.40 -2.09
CA VAL A 167 -16.27 2.64 -2.88
C VAL A 167 -15.00 2.56 -3.70
N VAL A 168 -13.97 1.88 -3.18
CA VAL A 168 -12.67 1.75 -3.85
C VAL A 168 -12.75 0.83 -5.06
N GLU A 169 -13.59 -0.20 -5.02
CA GLU A 169 -13.79 -1.11 -6.13
C GLU A 169 -14.76 -0.54 -7.18
N ARG A 170 -15.81 0.15 -6.72
CA ARG A 170 -16.96 0.55 -7.54
C ARG A 170 -16.77 1.86 -8.30
N LEU A 171 -16.14 2.86 -7.66
CA LEU A 171 -16.00 4.20 -8.26
C LEU A 171 -14.87 4.26 -9.28
N SER A 172 -15.01 5.09 -10.31
CA SER A 172 -13.92 5.42 -11.23
C SER A 172 -12.79 6.21 -10.51
N GLU A 173 -11.67 6.43 -11.18
CA GLU A 173 -10.58 7.23 -10.61
C GLU A 173 -10.99 8.70 -10.44
N GLU A 174 -11.74 9.23 -11.37
CA GLU A 174 -12.31 10.57 -11.33
C GLU A 174 -13.27 10.74 -10.16
N GLU A 175 -14.23 9.81 -10.01
CA GLU A 175 -15.18 9.82 -8.91
C GLU A 175 -14.50 9.68 -7.54
N LEU A 176 -13.45 8.84 -7.43
CA LEU A 176 -12.65 8.73 -6.20
C LEU A 176 -11.89 10.02 -5.90
N SER A 177 -11.37 10.70 -6.93
CA SER A 177 -10.69 11.98 -6.77
C SER A 177 -11.65 13.05 -6.25
N GLU A 178 -12.82 13.17 -6.85
CA GLU A 178 -13.86 14.13 -6.42
C GLU A 178 -14.34 13.83 -5.00
N LEU A 179 -14.61 12.56 -4.70
CA LEU A 179 -14.99 12.11 -3.37
C LEU A 179 -13.93 12.46 -2.33
N ALA A 180 -12.67 12.15 -2.61
CA ALA A 180 -11.56 12.41 -1.69
C ALA A 180 -11.39 13.90 -1.41
N VAL A 181 -11.48 14.75 -2.43
CA VAL A 181 -11.38 16.21 -2.27
C VAL A 181 -12.54 16.73 -1.42
N LYS A 182 -13.77 16.39 -1.78
CA LYS A 182 -14.96 16.81 -1.06
C LYS A 182 -14.94 16.43 0.41
N GLU A 183 -14.63 15.16 0.67
CA GLU A 183 -14.64 14.63 2.03
C GLU A 183 -13.52 15.22 2.90
N ILE A 184 -12.30 15.39 2.35
CA ILE A 184 -11.21 15.98 3.15
C ILE A 184 -11.41 17.46 3.39
N GLN A 185 -11.99 18.20 2.45
CA GLN A 185 -12.39 19.59 2.65
C GLN A 185 -13.39 19.71 3.79
N HIS A 186 -14.38 18.81 3.84
CA HIS A 186 -15.36 18.77 4.92
C HIS A 186 -14.71 18.42 6.27
N VAL A 187 -13.89 17.37 6.33
CA VAL A 187 -13.26 16.89 7.57
C VAL A 187 -12.28 17.90 8.15
N MET A 188 -11.51 18.60 7.32
CA MET A 188 -10.52 19.58 7.77
C MET A 188 -11.02 21.03 7.71
N ASN A 189 -12.27 21.26 7.26
CA ASN A 189 -12.93 22.55 7.15
C ASN A 189 -12.11 23.58 6.38
N PHE A 190 -11.84 23.29 5.10
CA PHE A 190 -11.19 24.20 4.18
C PHE A 190 -11.88 24.18 2.80
N SER A 191 -11.57 25.18 1.94
CA SER A 191 -12.22 25.34 0.63
C SER A 191 -11.26 25.35 -0.56
N ALA A 192 -9.96 25.40 -0.32
CA ALA A 192 -8.95 25.41 -1.37
C ALA A 192 -9.13 24.24 -2.33
N LYS A 193 -8.94 24.50 -3.64
CA LYS A 193 -8.98 23.46 -4.68
C LYS A 193 -7.58 22.90 -4.94
N PRO A 194 -7.42 21.58 -5.08
CA PRO A 194 -6.13 21.03 -5.45
C PRO A 194 -5.75 21.40 -6.87
N GLU A 195 -4.47 21.61 -7.13
CA GLU A 195 -3.92 21.75 -8.48
C GLU A 195 -3.95 20.41 -9.22
N TRP A 196 -3.71 19.31 -8.49
CA TRP A 196 -3.83 17.96 -9.00
C TRP A 196 -4.15 16.97 -7.88
N VAL A 197 -4.76 15.86 -8.29
CA VAL A 197 -5.00 14.68 -7.43
C VAL A 197 -4.46 13.46 -8.16
N ARG A 198 -3.79 12.57 -7.43
CA ARG A 198 -3.37 11.26 -7.93
C ARG A 198 -3.96 10.19 -7.04
N ILE A 199 -4.64 9.22 -7.63
CA ILE A 199 -5.20 8.05 -6.96
C ILE A 199 -4.29 6.85 -7.16
N ASN A 200 -3.95 6.16 -6.06
CA ASN A 200 -3.37 4.83 -6.09
C ASN A 200 -4.37 3.86 -5.49
N ARG A 201 -4.84 2.93 -6.30
CA ARG A 201 -5.85 1.95 -5.91
C ARG A 201 -5.19 0.63 -5.57
N LEU A 202 -5.50 0.09 -4.41
CA LEU A 202 -4.99 -1.17 -3.88
C LEU A 202 -6.19 -2.10 -3.63
N ILE A 203 -6.50 -2.91 -4.63
CA ILE A 203 -7.66 -3.80 -4.60
C ILE A 203 -7.29 -5.10 -3.91
N HIS A 204 -8.14 -5.56 -2.97
CA HIS A 204 -7.98 -6.81 -2.22
C HIS A 204 -6.57 -7.02 -1.67
N CYS A 205 -5.96 -5.94 -1.14
CA CYS A 205 -4.56 -5.95 -0.71
C CYS A 205 -4.38 -6.02 0.81
N MET A 206 -5.45 -5.83 1.58
CA MET A 206 -5.39 -5.76 3.04
C MET A 206 -6.11 -6.97 3.67
N PRO A 207 -5.37 -8.04 4.03
CA PRO A 207 -5.94 -9.20 4.71
C PRO A 207 -6.60 -8.80 6.03
N GLN A 208 -7.79 -9.33 6.30
CA GLN A 208 -8.53 -9.05 7.53
C GLN A 208 -8.24 -10.14 8.56
N TYR A 209 -7.74 -9.73 9.72
CA TYR A 209 -7.37 -10.63 10.81
C TYR A 209 -8.57 -10.83 11.74
N ASN A 210 -9.57 -11.57 11.25
CA ASN A 210 -10.78 -11.89 11.99
C ASN A 210 -10.51 -12.79 13.20
N VAL A 211 -11.51 -12.96 14.07
CA VAL A 211 -11.42 -13.86 15.21
C VAL A 211 -11.06 -15.28 14.72
N GLY A 212 -10.06 -15.89 15.36
CA GLY A 212 -9.57 -17.20 14.94
C GLY A 212 -8.36 -17.16 13.97
N HIS A 213 -7.95 -16.00 13.47
CA HIS A 213 -6.84 -15.85 12.51
C HIS A 213 -5.56 -16.60 12.94
N ARG A 214 -5.14 -16.45 14.21
CA ARG A 214 -3.93 -17.14 14.72
C ARG A 214 -4.03 -18.66 14.73
N ALA A 215 -5.22 -19.19 14.94
CA ALA A 215 -5.45 -20.64 14.87
C ALA A 215 -5.42 -21.11 13.42
N GLY A 216 -6.08 -20.40 12.52
CA GLY A 216 -6.11 -20.73 11.10
C GLY A 216 -4.74 -20.72 10.40
N ILE A 217 -3.84 -19.80 10.81
CA ILE A 217 -2.46 -19.78 10.26
C ILE A 217 -1.61 -20.95 10.78
N LYS A 218 -1.97 -21.57 11.91
CA LYS A 218 -1.21 -22.67 12.50
C LYS A 218 -1.71 -24.05 12.09
N ALA A 219 -2.91 -24.12 11.54
CA ALA A 219 -3.50 -25.36 11.07
C ALA A 219 -2.87 -25.81 9.75
#